data_059c18ca2146bd1fd4b4d2a473487551
#
_entry.id   059c18ca2146bd1fd4b4d2a473487551
#
_cell.length_a   1.000
_cell.length_b   1.000
_cell.length_c   1.000
_cell.angle_alpha   90.00
_cell.angle_beta   90.00
_cell.angle_gamma   90.00
#
_symmetry.space_group_name_H-M   'P 1'
#
loop_
_entity.id
_entity.type
_entity.pdbx_description
1 polymer ?
#
loop_
_entity_poly.entity_id
_entity_poly.type
_entity_poly.pdbx_seq_one_letter_code
_entity_poly.pdbx_strand_id
1 'polypeptide(L)'
;MTSSTEVKQFYDNFTDTRMLKYKLYGNPRIDKAVELISNYLTPNSKIIDIGCGIGIVTEQVAKKLNTGKILACDLGENNINYARQTIKSNKIDFLNVDVVENFATIADKLSEVDLVTMVDVIEHLPPNSYEQLFDNLSQVTNDAAKFILTYPSPEYQIYLQQNEPEELQIIDEVIELNRLLPLAIKYGFELEYFAYIDIWKTNQYIHCVFSKKRPCQPMPSKGIWGKVRQKLVGYKSRLMLPWLKAKYTTRPNKTK
;
A
#
# COMPACT_ATOMS: atom_id res chain seq x y z
N MET A 1 14.90 13.32 -21.22
CA MET A 1 14.93 12.71 -19.87
C MET A 1 15.02 13.86 -18.88
N THR A 2 14.03 13.99 -18.01
CA THR A 2 13.97 15.00 -16.98
C THR A 2 15.09 14.74 -15.96
N SER A 3 15.88 15.73 -15.60
CA SER A 3 16.99 15.55 -14.65
C SER A 3 16.47 15.44 -13.22
N SER A 4 17.20 14.73 -12.35
CA SER A 4 16.90 14.62 -10.91
C SER A 4 16.77 16.01 -10.25
N THR A 5 17.53 16.99 -10.74
CA THR A 5 17.46 18.40 -10.24
C THR A 5 16.15 19.07 -10.63
N GLU A 6 15.64 18.88 -11.84
CA GLU A 6 14.36 19.45 -12.27
C GLU A 6 13.19 18.84 -11.51
N VAL A 7 13.22 17.51 -11.26
CA VAL A 7 12.24 16.82 -10.44
C VAL A 7 12.22 17.38 -9.02
N LYS A 8 13.39 17.56 -8.41
CA LYS A 8 13.50 18.14 -7.06
C LYS A 8 12.95 19.58 -7.02
N GLN A 9 13.32 20.43 -7.98
CA GLN A 9 12.81 21.81 -8.05
C GLN A 9 11.29 21.88 -8.21
N PHE A 10 10.71 20.94 -8.97
CA PHE A 10 9.27 20.84 -9.11
C PHE A 10 8.62 20.57 -7.75
N TYR A 11 9.09 19.56 -7.00
CA TYR A 11 8.53 19.22 -5.69
C TYR A 11 8.81 20.25 -4.61
N ASP A 12 9.91 20.98 -4.67
CA ASP A 12 10.18 22.12 -3.78
C ASP A 12 9.15 23.26 -3.96
N ASN A 13 8.62 23.42 -5.18
CA ASN A 13 7.60 24.43 -5.48
C ASN A 13 6.16 23.91 -5.36
N PHE A 14 6.00 22.58 -5.22
CA PHE A 14 4.72 21.90 -5.25
C PHE A 14 3.92 21.95 -3.92
N THR A 15 4.40 22.71 -2.91
CA THR A 15 3.59 22.97 -1.69
C THR A 15 2.36 23.78 -2.09
N ASP A 16 1.52 23.14 -2.86
CA ASP A 16 0.40 23.70 -3.56
C ASP A 16 -0.75 23.97 -2.57
N THR A 17 -1.49 25.02 -2.85
CA THR A 17 -2.81 25.28 -2.25
C THR A 17 -3.72 24.05 -2.26
N ARG A 18 -3.52 23.10 -3.17
CA ARG A 18 -4.22 21.82 -3.29
C ARG A 18 -3.98 20.94 -2.06
N MET A 19 -2.73 20.75 -1.64
CA MET A 19 -2.37 19.95 -0.45
C MET A 19 -2.93 20.57 0.84
N LEU A 20 -2.90 21.91 0.94
CA LEU A 20 -3.50 22.61 2.06
C LEU A 20 -5.01 22.47 2.11
N LYS A 21 -5.69 22.51 0.96
CA LYS A 21 -7.13 22.21 0.88
C LYS A 21 -7.46 20.80 1.35
N TYR A 22 -6.66 19.78 0.97
CA TYR A 22 -6.85 18.42 1.43
C TYR A 22 -6.73 18.30 2.96
N LYS A 23 -5.78 19.03 3.54
CA LYS A 23 -5.62 19.07 5.01
C LYS A 23 -6.81 19.74 5.72
N LEU A 24 -7.40 20.76 5.11
CA LEU A 24 -8.52 21.51 5.69
C LEU A 24 -9.87 20.84 5.50
N TYR A 25 -10.14 20.31 4.32
CA TYR A 25 -11.45 19.82 3.92
C TYR A 25 -11.53 18.30 3.82
N GLY A 26 -10.40 17.58 3.99
CA GLY A 26 -10.30 16.16 3.71
C GLY A 26 -10.21 15.85 2.22
N ASN A 27 -9.94 14.59 1.91
CA ASN A 27 -9.92 14.06 0.55
C ASN A 27 -10.28 12.58 0.59
N PRO A 28 -11.38 12.14 -0.06
CA PRO A 28 -11.84 10.75 0.01
C PRO A 28 -10.80 9.75 -0.50
N ARG A 29 -9.92 10.12 -1.43
CA ARG A 29 -8.80 9.29 -1.88
C ARG A 29 -7.81 9.00 -0.73
N ILE A 30 -7.42 10.05 -0.01
CA ILE A 30 -6.53 9.94 1.16
C ILE A 30 -7.21 9.11 2.26
N ASP A 31 -8.50 9.32 2.51
CA ASP A 31 -9.25 8.57 3.51
C ASP A 31 -9.28 7.07 3.18
N LYS A 32 -9.46 6.70 1.91
CA LYS A 32 -9.39 5.32 1.43
C LYS A 32 -7.99 4.70 1.57
N ALA A 33 -6.94 5.46 1.30
CA ALA A 33 -5.57 5.02 1.51
C ALA A 33 -5.29 4.78 3.01
N VAL A 34 -5.70 5.70 3.90
CA VAL A 34 -5.58 5.54 5.36
C VAL A 34 -6.41 4.36 5.88
N GLU A 35 -7.59 4.10 5.31
CA GLU A 35 -8.41 2.92 5.61
C GLU A 35 -7.64 1.64 5.25
N LEU A 36 -7.08 1.55 4.04
CA LEU A 36 -6.26 0.42 3.62
C LEU A 36 -5.07 0.21 4.57
N ILE A 37 -4.27 1.24 4.81
CA ILE A 37 -3.11 1.17 5.70
C ILE A 37 -3.53 0.68 7.09
N SER A 38 -4.65 1.16 7.60
CA SER A 38 -5.16 0.81 8.94
C SER A 38 -5.48 -0.68 9.11
N ASN A 39 -5.83 -1.38 8.02
CA ASN A 39 -6.10 -2.83 8.06
C ASN A 39 -4.83 -3.67 8.31
N TYR A 40 -3.66 -3.08 8.08
CA TYR A 40 -2.35 -3.75 8.22
C TYR A 40 -1.53 -3.19 9.39
N LEU A 41 -2.04 -2.17 10.08
CA LEU A 41 -1.36 -1.58 11.23
C LEU A 41 -1.47 -2.45 12.48
N THR A 42 -0.38 -2.48 13.23
CA THR A 42 -0.38 -2.82 14.65
C THR A 42 -0.05 -1.56 15.48
N PRO A 43 -0.43 -1.49 16.75
CA PRO A 43 -0.11 -0.32 17.60
C PRO A 43 1.38 0.00 17.72
N ASN A 44 2.24 -0.97 17.41
CA ASN A 44 3.70 -0.87 17.57
C ASN A 44 4.45 -0.90 16.24
N SER A 45 3.76 -0.82 15.09
CA SER A 45 4.36 -0.91 13.76
C SER A 45 5.48 0.11 13.56
N LYS A 46 6.58 -0.36 12.99
CA LYS A 46 7.66 0.46 12.43
C LYS A 46 7.37 0.69 10.95
N ILE A 47 7.21 1.93 10.56
CA ILE A 47 6.72 2.31 9.24
C ILE A 47 7.75 3.18 8.53
N ILE A 48 7.95 2.93 7.24
CA ILE A 48 8.50 3.93 6.32
C ILE A 48 7.39 4.43 5.40
N ASP A 49 7.17 5.75 5.39
CA ASP A 49 6.21 6.44 4.53
C ASP A 49 6.98 7.23 3.46
N ILE A 50 6.96 6.73 2.23
CA ILE A 50 7.73 7.25 1.11
C ILE A 50 6.86 8.19 0.30
N GLY A 51 7.35 9.40 0.03
CA GLY A 51 6.59 10.48 -0.62
C GLY A 51 5.51 11.04 0.29
N CYS A 52 5.85 11.27 1.56
CA CYS A 52 4.88 11.70 2.57
C CYS A 52 4.27 13.09 2.33
N GLY A 53 4.82 13.88 1.40
CA GLY A 53 4.40 15.24 1.14
C GLY A 53 4.42 16.11 2.42
N ILE A 54 3.35 16.84 2.65
CA ILE A 54 3.17 17.66 3.86
C ILE A 54 2.67 16.83 5.07
N GLY A 55 2.70 15.50 5.00
CA GLY A 55 2.44 14.58 6.10
C GLY A 55 0.96 14.29 6.40
N ILE A 56 0.05 14.45 5.43
CA ILE A 56 -1.40 14.27 5.66
C ILE A 56 -1.73 12.82 6.04
N VAL A 57 -1.24 11.84 5.27
CA VAL A 57 -1.41 10.40 5.54
C VAL A 57 -0.64 10.03 6.79
N THR A 58 0.62 10.45 6.87
CA THR A 58 1.54 10.18 7.99
C THR A 58 0.93 10.57 9.34
N GLU A 59 0.33 11.77 9.44
CA GLU A 59 -0.29 12.26 10.67
C GLU A 59 -1.48 11.39 11.10
N GLN A 60 -2.33 11.00 10.15
CA GLN A 60 -3.50 10.16 10.42
C GLN A 60 -3.10 8.75 10.87
N VAL A 61 -2.07 8.18 10.24
CA VAL A 61 -1.51 6.88 10.60
C VAL A 61 -0.85 6.93 11.98
N ALA A 62 -0.08 7.98 12.29
CA ALA A 62 0.58 8.15 13.59
C ALA A 62 -0.41 8.23 14.76
N LYS A 63 -1.61 8.77 14.55
CA LYS A 63 -2.67 8.81 15.57
C LYS A 63 -3.16 7.41 15.99
N LYS A 64 -3.00 6.43 15.10
CA LYS A 64 -3.41 5.03 15.32
C LYS A 64 -2.33 4.18 15.99
N LEU A 65 -1.09 4.64 16.02
CA LEU A 65 0.03 3.97 16.69
C LEU A 65 0.00 4.23 18.20
N ASN A 66 0.55 3.30 18.98
CA ASN A 66 0.84 3.47 20.39
C ASN A 66 2.33 3.75 20.61
N THR A 67 3.17 2.74 20.48
CA THR A 67 4.64 2.85 20.60
C THR A 67 5.35 2.78 19.24
N GLY A 68 4.63 2.50 18.17
CA GLY A 68 5.16 2.45 16.81
C GLY A 68 5.77 3.77 16.35
N LYS A 69 6.59 3.70 15.32
CA LYS A 69 7.33 4.84 14.76
C LYS A 69 7.18 4.90 13.25
N ILE A 70 7.21 6.10 12.72
CA ILE A 70 7.17 6.38 11.28
C ILE A 70 8.41 7.17 10.90
N LEU A 71 9.19 6.67 9.94
CA LEU A 71 10.13 7.46 9.18
C LEU A 71 9.41 7.94 7.92
N ALA A 72 9.16 9.23 7.81
CA ALA A 72 8.42 9.84 6.71
C ALA A 72 9.39 10.60 5.80
N CYS A 73 9.48 10.18 4.55
CA CYS A 73 10.46 10.66 3.57
C CYS A 73 9.79 11.36 2.40
N ASP A 74 10.37 12.48 1.95
CA ASP A 74 9.94 13.21 0.76
C ASP A 74 11.12 13.92 0.10
N LEU A 75 11.09 14.07 -1.23
CA LEU A 75 12.08 14.81 -2.00
C LEU A 75 11.95 16.33 -1.83
N GLY A 76 10.72 16.81 -1.63
CA GLY A 76 10.43 18.23 -1.47
C GLY A 76 10.84 18.75 -0.10
N GLU A 77 11.88 19.56 -0.04
CA GLU A 77 12.36 20.17 1.20
C GLU A 77 11.30 21.05 1.85
N ASN A 78 10.55 21.79 1.06
CA ASN A 78 9.45 22.64 1.54
C ASN A 78 8.32 21.83 2.16
N ASN A 79 8.00 20.66 1.59
CA ASN A 79 7.02 19.72 2.14
C ASN A 79 7.43 19.23 3.53
N ILE A 80 8.67 18.77 3.66
CA ILE A 80 9.23 18.29 4.93
C ILE A 80 9.30 19.40 5.98
N ASN A 81 9.73 20.59 5.59
CA ASN A 81 9.79 21.75 6.50
C ASN A 81 8.38 22.12 7.00
N TYR A 82 7.39 22.15 6.11
CA TYR A 82 6.00 22.35 6.49
C TYR A 82 5.49 21.26 7.45
N ALA A 83 5.73 19.99 7.12
CA ALA A 83 5.30 18.87 7.95
C ALA A 83 5.91 18.97 9.37
N ARG A 84 7.21 19.22 9.49
CA ARG A 84 7.92 19.40 10.77
C ARG A 84 7.36 20.57 11.59
N GLN A 85 6.96 21.66 10.94
CA GLN A 85 6.41 22.83 11.61
C GLN A 85 5.00 22.59 12.12
N THR A 86 4.16 21.88 11.36
CA THR A 86 2.72 21.76 11.62
C THR A 86 2.31 20.49 12.35
N ILE A 87 3.08 19.40 12.23
CA ILE A 87 2.77 18.11 12.86
C ILE A 87 3.69 17.91 14.06
N LYS A 88 3.09 17.91 15.25
CA LYS A 88 3.82 17.69 16.52
C LYS A 88 3.53 16.28 17.04
N SER A 89 4.41 15.35 16.70
CA SER A 89 4.31 13.97 17.14
C SER A 89 5.70 13.40 17.41
N ASN A 90 5.88 12.77 18.56
CA ASN A 90 7.10 12.05 18.90
C ASN A 90 7.20 10.68 18.21
N LYS A 91 6.20 10.31 17.41
CA LYS A 91 6.14 9.04 16.68
C LYS A 91 6.64 9.17 15.23
N ILE A 92 6.84 10.41 14.74
CA ILE A 92 7.20 10.67 13.36
C ILE A 92 8.56 11.36 13.30
N ASP A 93 9.43 10.79 12.47
CA ASP A 93 10.69 11.42 12.05
C ASP A 93 10.56 11.78 10.56
N PHE A 94 10.57 13.08 10.25
CA PHE A 94 10.47 13.58 8.89
C PHE A 94 11.85 13.77 8.29
N LEU A 95 12.09 13.28 7.07
CA LEU A 95 13.38 13.33 6.43
C LEU A 95 13.26 13.76 4.96
N ASN A 96 14.01 14.79 4.58
CA ASN A 96 14.16 15.18 3.18
C ASN A 96 15.23 14.29 2.54
N VAL A 97 14.82 13.33 1.72
CA VAL A 97 15.72 12.33 1.11
C VAL A 97 15.08 11.67 -0.10
N ASP A 98 15.90 11.37 -1.10
CA ASP A 98 15.56 10.42 -2.15
C ASP A 98 15.76 9.01 -1.62
N VAL A 99 14.66 8.29 -1.43
CA VAL A 99 14.67 6.93 -0.88
C VAL A 99 15.24 5.91 -1.87
N VAL A 100 15.25 6.22 -3.17
CA VAL A 100 15.83 5.33 -4.18
C VAL A 100 17.34 5.52 -4.27
N GLU A 101 17.78 6.75 -4.55
CA GLU A 101 19.20 7.03 -4.81
C GLU A 101 20.04 7.14 -3.53
N ASN A 102 19.45 7.64 -2.44
CA ASN A 102 20.17 7.91 -1.19
C ASN A 102 19.79 6.93 -0.06
N PHE A 103 19.28 5.74 -0.38
CA PHE A 103 18.82 4.76 0.59
C PHE A 103 19.85 4.45 1.68
N ALA A 104 21.12 4.32 1.32
CA ALA A 104 22.21 4.04 2.27
C ALA A 104 22.25 5.04 3.45
N THR A 105 21.83 6.29 3.23
CA THR A 105 21.84 7.33 4.29
C THR A 105 20.76 7.13 5.34
N ILE A 106 19.73 6.32 5.03
CA ILE A 106 18.61 6.05 5.92
C ILE A 106 18.54 4.60 6.38
N ALA A 107 19.29 3.70 5.75
CA ALA A 107 19.25 2.26 6.01
C ALA A 107 19.50 1.95 7.50
N ASP A 108 20.45 2.64 8.13
CA ASP A 108 20.77 2.46 9.56
C ASP A 108 19.60 2.84 10.49
N LYS A 109 18.68 3.71 10.04
CA LYS A 109 17.48 4.09 10.78
C LYS A 109 16.32 3.12 10.56
N LEU A 110 16.44 2.26 9.57
CA LEU A 110 15.43 1.31 9.11
C LEU A 110 15.88 -0.10 9.43
N SER A 111 15.41 -0.66 10.52
CA SER A 111 15.59 -2.08 10.83
C SER A 111 14.27 -2.69 11.20
N GLU A 112 13.99 -3.88 10.64
CA GLU A 112 12.77 -4.61 10.97
C GLU A 112 11.50 -3.78 10.70
N VAL A 113 11.42 -3.16 9.51
CA VAL A 113 10.25 -2.39 9.08
C VAL A 113 9.07 -3.33 8.88
N ASP A 114 7.94 -3.04 9.53
CA ASP A 114 6.70 -3.80 9.43
C ASP A 114 5.86 -3.39 8.21
N LEU A 115 5.91 -2.08 7.87
CA LEU A 115 5.03 -1.50 6.87
C LEU A 115 5.76 -0.43 6.05
N VAL A 116 5.70 -0.58 4.74
CA VAL A 116 6.09 0.44 3.77
C VAL A 116 4.82 1.02 3.17
N THR A 117 4.70 2.34 3.12
CA THR A 117 3.58 3.04 2.47
C THR A 117 4.08 3.97 1.37
N MET A 118 3.43 3.91 0.21
CA MET A 118 3.58 4.85 -0.91
C MET A 118 2.19 5.19 -1.42
N VAL A 119 1.70 6.37 -1.07
CA VAL A 119 0.36 6.83 -1.44
C VAL A 119 0.47 7.86 -2.55
N ASP A 120 0.16 7.43 -3.77
CA ASP A 120 0.25 8.23 -5.01
C ASP A 120 1.67 8.80 -5.23
N VAL A 121 2.63 7.90 -5.31
CA VAL A 121 4.05 8.21 -5.44
C VAL A 121 4.76 7.38 -6.51
N ILE A 122 4.40 6.11 -6.67
CA ILE A 122 5.10 5.18 -7.57
C ILE A 122 5.04 5.65 -9.02
N GLU A 123 3.94 6.30 -9.43
CA GLU A 123 3.74 6.89 -10.75
C GLU A 123 4.67 8.07 -11.04
N HIS A 124 5.22 8.67 -9.99
CA HIS A 124 6.14 9.81 -10.09
C HIS A 124 7.62 9.40 -10.05
N LEU A 125 7.91 8.11 -9.95
CA LEU A 125 9.27 7.59 -10.02
C LEU A 125 9.63 7.19 -11.46
N PRO A 126 10.88 7.41 -11.87
CA PRO A 126 11.37 6.88 -13.13
C PRO A 126 11.27 5.34 -13.18
N PRO A 127 10.77 4.73 -14.27
CA PRO A 127 10.59 3.28 -14.34
C PRO A 127 11.84 2.43 -14.10
N ASN A 128 13.02 2.97 -14.39
CA ASN A 128 14.30 2.32 -14.15
C ASN A 128 14.71 2.28 -12.67
N SER A 129 14.03 3.03 -11.81
CA SER A 129 14.28 3.07 -10.36
C SER A 129 13.47 2.04 -9.56
N TYR A 130 12.45 1.43 -10.15
CA TYR A 130 11.57 0.48 -9.42
C TYR A 130 12.33 -0.73 -8.89
N GLU A 131 13.25 -1.28 -9.69
CA GLU A 131 14.04 -2.42 -9.26
C GLU A 131 14.89 -2.10 -8.03
N GLN A 132 15.58 -0.96 -8.04
CA GLN A 132 16.37 -0.50 -6.90
C GLN A 132 15.48 -0.21 -5.68
N LEU A 133 14.28 0.34 -5.86
CA LEU A 133 13.32 0.53 -4.78
C LEU A 133 12.97 -0.79 -4.09
N PHE A 134 12.59 -1.83 -4.86
CA PHE A 134 12.25 -3.13 -4.29
C PHE A 134 13.45 -3.81 -3.62
N ASP A 135 14.65 -3.69 -4.19
CA ASP A 135 15.88 -4.18 -3.59
C ASP A 135 16.14 -3.51 -2.23
N ASN A 136 16.17 -2.19 -2.21
CA ASN A 136 16.36 -1.39 -1.00
C ASN A 136 15.35 -1.78 0.11
N LEU A 137 14.06 -1.83 -0.23
CA LEU A 137 13.01 -2.16 0.74
C LEU A 137 13.13 -3.60 1.25
N SER A 138 13.59 -4.53 0.41
CA SER A 138 13.76 -5.92 0.82
C SER A 138 14.78 -6.11 1.93
N GLN A 139 15.78 -5.22 2.01
CA GLN A 139 16.90 -5.29 2.97
C GLN A 139 16.52 -4.83 4.38
N VAL A 140 15.52 -3.95 4.50
CA VAL A 140 15.14 -3.33 5.79
C VAL A 140 13.82 -3.83 6.34
N THR A 141 13.04 -4.55 5.54
CA THR A 141 11.74 -5.10 5.93
C THR A 141 11.87 -6.45 6.63
N ASN A 142 11.06 -6.66 7.68
CA ASN A 142 11.00 -7.96 8.35
C ASN A 142 10.20 -9.00 7.56
N ASP A 143 10.21 -10.27 8.02
CA ASP A 143 9.56 -11.41 7.35
C ASP A 143 8.02 -11.35 7.30
N ALA A 144 7.40 -10.43 8.02
CA ALA A 144 5.96 -10.22 8.02
C ALA A 144 5.54 -8.92 7.33
N ALA A 145 6.52 -8.18 6.79
CA ALA A 145 6.31 -6.83 6.26
C ALA A 145 5.30 -6.77 5.13
N LYS A 146 4.65 -5.62 5.06
CA LYS A 146 3.72 -5.24 3.99
C LYS A 146 4.25 -4.02 3.26
N PHE A 147 4.08 -4.01 1.95
CA PHE A 147 4.33 -2.86 1.11
C PHE A 147 3.01 -2.44 0.47
N ILE A 148 2.46 -1.30 0.90
CA ILE A 148 1.18 -0.75 0.48
C ILE A 148 1.41 0.36 -0.52
N LEU A 149 0.80 0.21 -1.68
CA LEU A 149 0.81 1.17 -2.78
C LEU A 149 -0.61 1.62 -3.08
N THR A 150 -0.80 2.93 -3.29
CA THR A 150 -1.96 3.45 -4.01
C THR A 150 -1.47 4.27 -5.19
N TYR A 151 -2.14 4.20 -6.33
CA TYR A 151 -1.79 4.92 -7.54
C TYR A 151 -2.98 4.99 -8.50
N PRO A 152 -3.00 5.95 -9.46
CA PRO A 152 -4.01 6.02 -10.50
C PRO A 152 -4.04 4.73 -11.32
N SER A 153 -5.24 4.22 -11.65
CA SER A 153 -5.32 3.10 -12.57
C SER A 153 -4.73 3.46 -13.95
N PRO A 154 -4.24 2.49 -14.72
CA PRO A 154 -3.75 2.74 -16.07
C PRO A 154 -4.74 3.50 -16.94
N GLU A 155 -6.02 3.12 -16.85
CA GLU A 155 -7.10 3.75 -17.59
C GLU A 155 -7.31 5.21 -17.18
N TYR A 156 -7.23 5.49 -15.88
CA TYR A 156 -7.38 6.85 -15.38
C TYR A 156 -6.17 7.72 -15.71
N GLN A 157 -4.95 7.16 -15.62
CA GLN A 157 -3.73 7.88 -16.00
C GLN A 157 -3.74 8.25 -17.50
N ILE A 158 -4.15 7.32 -18.36
CA ILE A 158 -4.32 7.58 -19.79
C ILE A 158 -5.42 8.64 -20.02
N TYR A 159 -6.52 8.56 -19.27
CA TYR A 159 -7.58 9.58 -19.35
C TYR A 159 -7.06 10.98 -19.01
N LEU A 160 -6.25 11.13 -17.95
CA LEU A 160 -5.62 12.40 -17.58
C LEU A 160 -4.71 12.92 -18.69
N GLN A 161 -3.84 12.07 -19.24
CA GLN A 161 -2.95 12.44 -20.33
C GLN A 161 -3.68 12.97 -21.57
N GLN A 162 -4.88 12.46 -21.82
CA GLN A 162 -5.65 12.82 -23.01
C GLN A 162 -6.64 13.98 -22.80
N ASN A 163 -7.17 14.16 -21.58
CA ASN A 163 -8.31 15.05 -21.33
C ASN A 163 -8.05 16.14 -20.30
N GLU A 164 -7.14 15.90 -19.35
CA GLU A 164 -6.86 16.79 -18.22
C GLU A 164 -5.33 16.89 -17.97
N PRO A 165 -4.50 17.23 -19.02
CA PRO A 165 -3.04 17.20 -18.90
C PRO A 165 -2.48 18.21 -17.90
N GLU A 166 -3.24 19.26 -17.55
CA GLU A 166 -2.91 20.23 -16.52
C GLU A 166 -2.94 19.66 -15.09
N GLU A 167 -3.57 18.51 -14.90
CA GLU A 167 -3.59 17.80 -13.62
C GLU A 167 -2.32 16.94 -13.41
N LEU A 168 -1.54 16.71 -14.48
CA LEU A 168 -0.33 15.88 -14.42
C LEU A 168 0.84 16.60 -13.74
N GLN A 169 1.71 15.79 -13.16
CA GLN A 169 2.98 16.27 -12.57
C GLN A 169 4.12 16.14 -13.61
N ILE A 170 5.34 16.42 -13.19
CA ILE A 170 6.53 16.39 -14.08
C ILE A 170 6.86 14.97 -14.55
N ILE A 171 6.55 13.97 -13.74
CA ILE A 171 6.58 12.54 -14.08
C ILE A 171 5.23 11.96 -13.68
N ASP A 172 4.58 11.30 -14.64
CA ASP A 172 3.29 10.63 -14.43
C ASP A 172 3.22 9.41 -15.34
N GLU A 173 3.79 8.32 -14.83
CA GLU A 173 3.87 7.05 -15.53
C GLU A 173 2.55 6.27 -15.44
N VAL A 174 2.23 5.55 -16.50
CA VAL A 174 1.16 4.55 -16.47
C VAL A 174 1.67 3.30 -15.78
N ILE A 175 1.15 3.01 -14.59
CA ILE A 175 1.60 1.90 -13.77
C ILE A 175 0.73 0.67 -14.01
N GLU A 176 1.29 -0.31 -14.69
CA GLU A 176 0.68 -1.63 -14.86
C GLU A 176 1.24 -2.63 -13.85
N LEU A 177 0.37 -3.48 -13.29
CA LEU A 177 0.77 -4.50 -12.31
C LEU A 177 1.82 -5.46 -12.86
N ASN A 178 1.80 -5.75 -14.15
CA ASN A 178 2.78 -6.60 -14.84
C ASN A 178 4.23 -6.07 -14.77
N ARG A 179 4.42 -4.78 -14.52
CA ARG A 179 5.73 -4.16 -14.26
C ARG A 179 6.18 -4.38 -12.82
N LEU A 180 5.27 -4.22 -11.85
CA LEU A 180 5.61 -4.25 -10.42
C LEU A 180 5.70 -5.67 -9.89
N LEU A 181 4.81 -6.57 -10.32
CA LEU A 181 4.71 -7.91 -9.77
C LEU A 181 5.97 -8.77 -9.95
N PRO A 182 6.65 -8.79 -11.14
CA PRO A 182 7.90 -9.52 -11.30
C PRO A 182 9.02 -9.01 -10.39
N LEU A 183 9.10 -7.69 -10.18
CA LEU A 183 10.07 -7.09 -9.26
C LEU A 183 9.76 -7.45 -7.81
N ALA A 184 8.51 -7.34 -7.40
CA ALA A 184 8.08 -7.75 -6.07
C ALA A 184 8.49 -9.20 -5.78
N ILE A 185 8.18 -10.12 -6.71
CA ILE A 185 8.53 -11.55 -6.58
C ILE A 185 10.04 -11.76 -6.50
N LYS A 186 10.82 -11.08 -7.35
CA LYS A 186 12.28 -11.15 -7.37
C LYS A 186 12.88 -10.81 -6.00
N TYR A 187 12.33 -9.83 -5.30
CA TYR A 187 12.81 -9.36 -4.00
C TYR A 187 12.03 -9.93 -2.80
N GLY A 188 11.34 -11.07 -3.01
CA GLY A 188 10.76 -11.87 -1.93
C GLY A 188 9.41 -11.37 -1.43
N PHE A 189 8.70 -10.60 -2.23
CA PHE A 189 7.33 -10.19 -1.95
C PHE A 189 6.34 -10.96 -2.82
N GLU A 190 5.11 -11.10 -2.34
CA GLU A 190 3.98 -11.70 -3.05
C GLU A 190 2.79 -10.73 -3.04
N LEU A 191 1.98 -10.76 -4.08
CA LEU A 191 0.75 -9.98 -4.12
C LEU A 191 -0.27 -10.56 -3.13
N GLU A 192 -0.67 -9.75 -2.15
CA GLU A 192 -1.66 -10.13 -1.13
C GLU A 192 -3.05 -9.53 -1.42
N TYR A 193 -3.07 -8.31 -1.93
CA TYR A 193 -4.32 -7.59 -2.21
C TYR A 193 -4.15 -6.73 -3.44
N PHE A 194 -5.21 -6.67 -4.26
CA PHE A 194 -5.30 -5.77 -5.40
C PHE A 194 -6.77 -5.44 -5.64
N ALA A 195 -7.09 -4.14 -5.71
CA ALA A 195 -8.44 -3.69 -6.00
C ALA A 195 -8.45 -2.36 -6.75
N TYR A 196 -9.40 -2.22 -7.65
CA TYR A 196 -9.80 -0.92 -8.19
C TYR A 196 -10.69 -0.20 -7.18
N ILE A 197 -10.45 1.09 -7.00
CA ILE A 197 -11.16 1.92 -6.03
C ILE A 197 -11.85 3.07 -6.75
N ASP A 198 -13.14 3.18 -6.52
CA ASP A 198 -13.95 4.29 -7.00
C ASP A 198 -13.83 5.45 -6.01
N ILE A 199 -13.44 6.63 -6.52
CA ILE A 199 -13.39 7.87 -5.73
C ILE A 199 -14.36 8.90 -6.32
N TRP A 200 -14.00 9.51 -7.45
CA TRP A 200 -14.86 10.44 -8.21
C TRP A 200 -15.27 9.84 -9.56
N LYS A 201 -14.54 8.85 -10.03
CA LYS A 201 -14.81 8.07 -11.24
C LYS A 201 -14.68 6.58 -10.86
N THR A 202 -15.34 5.70 -11.62
CA THR A 202 -15.23 4.24 -11.45
C THR A 202 -13.82 3.77 -11.80
N ASN A 203 -13.31 2.81 -11.04
CA ASN A 203 -11.99 2.20 -11.24
C ASN A 203 -10.84 3.22 -11.33
N GLN A 204 -10.95 4.32 -10.59
CA GLN A 204 -10.04 5.46 -10.75
C GLN A 204 -8.66 5.21 -10.17
N TYR A 205 -8.60 4.51 -9.04
CA TYR A 205 -7.35 4.22 -8.34
C TYR A 205 -7.16 2.72 -8.14
N ILE A 206 -5.91 2.32 -7.96
CA ILE A 206 -5.55 0.97 -7.56
C ILE A 206 -5.02 1.02 -6.12
N HIS A 207 -5.52 0.11 -5.30
CA HIS A 207 -4.94 -0.24 -4.01
C HIS A 207 -4.27 -1.59 -4.13
N CYS A 208 -2.98 -1.64 -3.85
CA CYS A 208 -2.15 -2.81 -3.98
C CYS A 208 -1.35 -3.06 -2.70
N VAL A 209 -1.30 -4.31 -2.23
CA VAL A 209 -0.47 -4.70 -1.10
C VAL A 209 0.38 -5.90 -1.49
N PHE A 210 1.67 -5.72 -1.39
CA PHE A 210 2.64 -6.81 -1.42
C PHE A 210 3.00 -7.22 0.01
N SER A 211 3.20 -8.50 0.25
CA SER A 211 3.66 -9.02 1.53
C SER A 211 4.94 -9.82 1.35
N LYS A 212 5.82 -9.83 2.36
CA LYS A 212 6.94 -10.76 2.37
C LYS A 212 6.41 -12.18 2.26
N LYS A 213 7.09 -13.00 1.45
CA LYS A 213 6.76 -14.41 1.23
C LYS A 213 6.82 -15.17 2.55
N ARG A 214 5.72 -15.84 2.90
CA ARG A 214 5.61 -16.60 4.13
C ARG A 214 5.45 -18.09 3.85
N PRO A 215 6.12 -18.96 4.61
CA PRO A 215 5.86 -20.39 4.51
C PRO A 215 4.43 -20.70 4.94
N CYS A 216 3.82 -21.69 4.30
CA CYS A 216 2.52 -22.20 4.73
C CYS A 216 2.62 -22.73 6.17
N GLN A 217 1.81 -22.19 7.06
CA GLN A 217 1.77 -22.59 8.45
C GLN A 217 0.44 -23.30 8.76
N PRO A 218 0.46 -24.35 9.60
CA PRO A 218 -0.78 -24.92 10.09
C PRO A 218 -1.63 -23.86 10.79
N MET A 219 -2.92 -23.84 10.49
CA MET A 219 -3.83 -22.96 11.22
C MET A 219 -3.77 -23.28 12.73
N PRO A 220 -3.76 -22.24 13.60
CA PRO A 220 -3.79 -22.47 15.03
C PRO A 220 -4.97 -23.36 15.41
N SER A 221 -4.71 -24.31 16.32
CA SER A 221 -5.75 -25.27 16.73
C SER A 221 -6.96 -24.51 17.25
N LYS A 222 -8.13 -24.82 16.69
CA LYS A 222 -9.39 -24.25 17.17
C LYS A 222 -9.53 -24.59 18.66
N GLY A 223 -9.82 -23.59 19.48
CA GLY A 223 -10.13 -23.80 20.90
C GLY A 223 -11.27 -24.80 21.08
N ILE A 224 -11.56 -25.16 22.34
CA ILE A 224 -12.57 -26.20 22.70
C ILE A 224 -13.90 -26.01 21.95
N TRP A 225 -14.40 -24.78 21.86
CA TRP A 225 -15.63 -24.44 21.14
C TRP A 225 -15.53 -24.65 19.62
N GLY A 226 -14.38 -24.38 19.03
CA GLY A 226 -14.15 -24.67 17.61
C GLY A 226 -14.11 -26.16 17.31
N LYS A 227 -13.55 -26.97 18.21
CA LYS A 227 -13.56 -28.47 18.13
C LYS A 227 -14.96 -29.01 18.28
N VAL A 228 -15.76 -28.48 19.20
CA VAL A 228 -17.18 -28.86 19.39
C VAL A 228 -17.98 -28.52 18.14
N ARG A 229 -17.86 -27.32 17.60
CA ARG A 229 -18.54 -26.91 16.35
C ARG A 229 -18.16 -27.81 15.18
N GLN A 230 -16.88 -28.15 15.05
CA GLN A 230 -16.39 -29.03 13.97
C GLN A 230 -16.96 -30.46 14.11
N LYS A 231 -17.06 -31.01 15.34
CA LYS A 231 -17.72 -32.29 15.59
C LYS A 231 -19.21 -32.23 15.24
N LEU A 232 -19.92 -31.17 15.61
CA LEU A 232 -21.33 -30.96 15.29
C LEU A 232 -21.59 -30.88 13.78
N VAL A 233 -20.72 -30.14 13.05
CA VAL A 233 -20.77 -30.06 11.58
C VAL A 233 -20.49 -31.42 10.97
N GLY A 234 -19.52 -32.18 11.47
CA GLY A 234 -19.20 -33.53 11.03
C GLY A 234 -20.35 -34.49 11.28
N TYR A 235 -21.06 -34.39 12.40
CA TYR A 235 -22.24 -35.18 12.71
C TYR A 235 -23.42 -34.87 11.78
N LYS A 236 -23.72 -33.58 11.58
CA LYS A 236 -24.73 -33.15 10.60
C LYS A 236 -24.40 -33.59 9.18
N SER A 237 -23.15 -33.51 8.75
CA SER A 237 -22.75 -33.94 7.41
C SER A 237 -22.90 -35.46 7.23
N ARG A 238 -22.58 -36.26 8.25
CA ARG A 238 -22.80 -37.72 8.21
C ARG A 238 -24.28 -38.10 8.09
N LEU A 239 -25.17 -37.38 8.74
CA LEU A 239 -26.60 -37.59 8.65
C LEU A 239 -27.20 -37.13 7.31
N MET A 240 -26.74 -36.02 6.80
CA MET A 240 -27.30 -35.42 5.57
C MET A 240 -26.63 -35.93 4.28
N LEU A 241 -25.41 -36.46 4.35
CA LEU A 241 -24.67 -36.91 3.18
C LEU A 241 -25.38 -38.03 2.39
N PRO A 242 -25.99 -39.08 3.04
CA PRO A 242 -26.75 -40.09 2.32
C PRO A 242 -27.97 -39.50 1.59
N TRP A 243 -28.68 -38.58 2.25
CA TRP A 243 -29.84 -37.91 1.68
C TRP A 243 -29.46 -37.01 0.51
N LEU A 244 -28.38 -36.24 0.63
CA LEU A 244 -27.85 -35.43 -0.45
C LEU A 244 -27.38 -36.27 -1.63
N LYS A 245 -26.69 -37.39 -1.38
CA LYS A 245 -26.28 -38.33 -2.43
C LYS A 245 -27.51 -38.87 -3.16
N ALA A 246 -28.53 -39.34 -2.45
CA ALA A 246 -29.78 -39.82 -3.06
C ALA A 246 -30.45 -38.73 -3.91
N LYS A 247 -30.48 -37.48 -3.45
CA LYS A 247 -31.10 -36.37 -4.16
C LYS A 247 -30.37 -36.00 -5.46
N TYR A 248 -29.04 -36.09 -5.50
CA TYR A 248 -28.24 -35.68 -6.65
C TYR A 248 -27.78 -36.80 -7.57
N THR A 249 -27.88 -38.08 -7.14
CA THR A 249 -27.57 -39.26 -7.97
C THR A 249 -28.78 -39.85 -8.69
N THR A 250 -30.00 -39.44 -8.34
CA THR A 250 -31.24 -39.93 -8.97
C THR A 250 -31.77 -38.96 -10.06
N ARG A 251 -30.94 -38.45 -10.95
CA ARG A 251 -31.45 -37.95 -12.23
C ARG A 251 -31.30 -39.03 -13.27
N PRO A 252 -32.39 -39.66 -13.74
CA PRO A 252 -32.31 -40.57 -14.87
C PRO A 252 -31.97 -39.74 -16.12
N ASN A 253 -30.98 -40.18 -16.88
CA ASN A 253 -30.79 -39.78 -18.25
C ASN A 253 -32.11 -39.95 -18.99
N LYS A 254 -32.81 -38.88 -19.29
CA LYS A 254 -33.83 -38.89 -20.33
C LYS A 254 -33.14 -38.65 -21.64
N THR A 255 -32.60 -39.71 -22.24
CA THR A 255 -32.47 -39.81 -23.68
C THR A 255 -33.86 -40.05 -24.25
N LYS A 256 -34.33 -39.08 -25.04
CA LYS A 256 -35.16 -39.31 -26.23
C LYS A 256 -34.93 -38.12 -27.19
#